data_286c1b6372b3ded70484f17a56cf1d89
#
_entry.id   286c1b6372b3ded70484f17a56cf1d89
#
_cell.length_a   1.000
_cell.length_b   1.000
_cell.length_c   1.000
_cell.angle_alpha   90.00
_cell.angle_beta   90.00
_cell.angle_gamma   90.00
#
_symmetry.space_group_name_H-M   'P 1'
#
loop_
_entity.id
_entity.type
_entity.pdbx_description
1 polymer ?
#
loop_
_entity_poly.entity_id
_entity_poly.type
_entity_poly.pdbx_seq_one_letter_code
_entity_poly.pdbx_strand_id
1 'polypeptide(L)'
;GSNFVVTNTLVIDGTLTDFATINSTIVGSNNLFQQATGSYTSAHGKYTLYKGTSARAGEFVTVWNGTSTEYYDNSTKDIGNTTDITFQSLIVTGQIQINAIAASSGWTVKMITTYL
;
A
#
# COMPACT_ATOMS: atom_id res chain seq x y z
N GLY A 1 13.83 15.09 25.05
CA GLY A 1 14.07 13.91 24.29
C GLY A 1 14.32 14.15 22.83
N SER A 2 14.95 13.22 22.21
CA SER A 2 15.21 13.25 20.79
C SER A 2 14.17 12.44 20.02
N ASN A 3 13.83 12.90 18.84
CA ASN A 3 12.96 12.19 17.92
C ASN A 3 13.81 11.33 17.01
N PHE A 4 13.32 10.13 16.73
CA PHE A 4 13.90 9.26 15.72
C PHE A 4 13.10 9.44 14.44
N VAL A 5 13.74 9.88 13.36
CA VAL A 5 13.08 10.19 12.09
C VAL A 5 13.58 9.24 11.00
N VAL A 6 12.64 8.55 10.35
CA VAL A 6 12.90 7.71 9.19
C VAL A 6 12.10 8.26 8.02
N THR A 7 12.76 8.57 6.91
CA THR A 7 12.11 9.20 5.75
C THR A 7 11.54 8.22 4.74
N ASN A 8 12.11 7.03 4.57
CA ASN A 8 11.65 6.05 3.58
C ASN A 8 11.49 4.66 4.16
N THR A 9 12.55 4.11 4.75
CA THR A 9 12.61 2.67 5.07
C THR A 9 13.24 2.47 6.43
N LEU A 10 12.66 1.58 7.23
CA LEU A 10 13.22 1.14 8.51
C LEU A 10 13.33 -0.38 8.51
N VAL A 11 14.52 -0.91 8.80
CA VAL A 11 14.76 -2.35 8.93
C VAL A 11 15.21 -2.65 10.36
N ILE A 12 14.46 -3.52 11.05
CA ILE A 12 14.79 -3.98 12.39
C ILE A 12 14.52 -5.49 12.45
N ASP A 13 15.55 -6.27 12.81
CA ASP A 13 15.44 -7.74 13.03
C ASP A 13 14.77 -8.49 11.86
N GLY A 14 15.16 -8.17 10.61
CA GLY A 14 14.63 -8.84 9.43
C GLY A 14 13.24 -8.39 9.02
N THR A 15 12.67 -7.38 9.67
CA THR A 15 11.45 -6.73 9.22
C THR A 15 11.77 -5.42 8.51
N LEU A 16 10.94 -5.06 7.54
CA LEU A 16 11.08 -3.83 6.78
C LEU A 16 9.82 -3.00 6.93
N THR A 17 9.97 -1.72 7.27
CA THR A 17 8.87 -0.75 7.22
C THR A 17 9.17 0.27 6.12
N ASP A 18 8.23 0.44 5.21
CA ASP A 18 8.35 1.32 4.06
C ASP A 18 7.17 2.27 4.00
N PHE A 19 7.38 3.44 3.39
CA PHE A 19 6.40 4.51 3.32
C PHE A 19 6.18 4.90 1.87
N ALA A 20 4.92 5.06 1.47
CA ALA A 20 4.58 5.57 0.15
C ALA A 20 3.53 6.66 0.26
N THR A 21 3.70 7.69 -0.55
CA THR A 21 2.69 8.73 -0.77
C THR A 21 2.57 8.95 -2.26
N ILE A 22 1.36 8.83 -2.78
CA ILE A 22 1.08 9.17 -4.17
C ILE A 22 -0.02 10.23 -4.24
N ASN A 23 0.19 11.17 -5.16
CA ASN A 23 -0.85 12.08 -5.62
C ASN A 23 -1.20 11.60 -7.02
N SER A 24 -2.26 10.82 -7.14
CA SER A 24 -2.56 10.13 -8.38
C SER A 24 -3.10 11.09 -9.43
N THR A 25 -2.28 11.40 -10.42
CA THR A 25 -2.72 12.01 -11.67
C THR A 25 -2.97 10.95 -12.74
N ILE A 26 -2.68 9.70 -12.44
CA ILE A 26 -2.76 8.58 -13.38
C ILE A 26 -4.00 7.76 -13.05
N VAL A 27 -4.90 7.63 -14.03
CA VAL A 27 -6.01 6.68 -13.97
C VAL A 27 -5.45 5.29 -14.29
N GLY A 28 -5.81 4.31 -13.48
CA GLY A 28 -5.31 2.94 -13.60
C GLY A 28 -4.41 2.57 -12.43
N SER A 29 -3.44 1.69 -12.69
CA SER A 29 -2.58 1.13 -11.65
C SER A 29 -1.44 2.08 -11.28
N ASN A 30 -1.29 2.32 -9.98
CA ASN A 30 -0.19 3.09 -9.40
C ASN A 30 0.58 2.18 -8.45
N ASN A 31 1.85 1.92 -8.73
CA ASN A 31 2.67 1.09 -7.86
C ASN A 31 3.05 1.87 -6.59
N LEU A 32 2.73 1.29 -5.42
CA LEU A 32 3.11 1.84 -4.13
C LEU A 32 4.39 1.20 -3.63
N PHE A 33 4.47 -0.13 -3.67
CA PHE A 33 5.56 -0.92 -3.11
C PHE A 33 5.92 -2.08 -4.01
N GLN A 34 7.20 -2.47 -3.97
CA GLN A 34 7.70 -3.61 -4.72
C GLN A 34 8.86 -4.25 -3.96
N GLN A 35 8.82 -5.59 -3.83
CA GLN A 35 9.86 -6.38 -3.17
C GLN A 35 10.06 -7.70 -3.90
N ALA A 36 11.27 -8.24 -3.84
CA ALA A 36 11.52 -9.60 -4.31
C ALA A 36 10.70 -10.61 -3.49
N THR A 37 10.07 -11.58 -4.15
CA THR A 37 9.22 -12.57 -3.48
C THR A 37 9.97 -13.42 -2.46
N GLY A 38 11.29 -13.58 -2.61
CA GLY A 38 12.12 -14.34 -1.68
C GLY A 38 12.58 -13.59 -0.44
N SER A 39 12.37 -12.28 -0.36
CA SER A 39 12.87 -11.46 0.75
C SER A 39 11.95 -11.50 1.97
N TYR A 40 10.65 -11.57 1.75
CA TYR A 40 9.62 -11.58 2.78
C TYR A 40 8.49 -12.51 2.35
N THR A 41 7.54 -12.79 3.25
CA THR A 41 6.38 -13.64 2.97
C THR A 41 5.05 -12.92 3.07
N SER A 42 5.01 -11.75 3.71
CA SER A 42 3.77 -10.99 3.89
C SER A 42 4.05 -9.50 4.04
N ALA A 43 3.00 -8.71 3.84
CA ALA A 43 3.03 -7.27 4.05
C ALA A 43 1.71 -6.81 4.68
N HIS A 44 1.82 -5.89 5.64
CA HIS A 44 0.70 -5.30 6.36
C HIS A 44 0.77 -3.79 6.19
N GLY A 45 -0.17 -3.22 5.43
CA GLY A 45 -0.22 -1.80 5.12
C GLY A 45 -1.34 -1.09 5.87
N LYS A 46 -1.02 0.05 6.47
CA LYS A 46 -2.02 0.98 6.99
C LYS A 46 -2.08 2.17 6.06
N TYR A 47 -3.29 2.56 5.65
CA TYR A 47 -3.42 3.61 4.65
C TYR A 47 -4.50 4.63 5.01
N THR A 48 -4.35 5.80 4.41
CA THR A 48 -5.40 6.81 4.27
C THR A 48 -5.43 7.25 2.82
N LEU A 49 -6.61 7.55 2.33
CA LEU A 49 -6.79 8.13 1.00
C LEU A 49 -7.87 9.21 1.03
N TYR A 50 -7.68 10.20 0.20
CA TYR A 50 -8.63 11.30 0.14
C TYR A 50 -8.56 12.04 -1.20
N LYS A 51 -9.69 12.67 -1.53
CA LYS A 51 -9.82 13.61 -2.65
C LYS A 51 -10.93 14.61 -2.28
N GLY A 52 -10.56 15.89 -2.13
CA GLY A 52 -11.50 16.89 -1.62
C GLY A 52 -11.98 16.51 -0.23
N THR A 53 -13.28 16.35 -0.07
CA THR A 53 -13.91 15.95 1.19
C THR A 53 -14.19 14.45 1.29
N SER A 54 -13.88 13.67 0.26
CA SER A 54 -14.03 12.22 0.28
C SER A 54 -12.79 11.57 0.88
N ALA A 55 -12.99 10.63 1.81
CA ALA A 55 -11.87 10.02 2.52
C ALA A 55 -12.22 8.62 3.04
N ARG A 56 -11.20 7.78 3.15
CA ARG A 56 -11.25 6.45 3.75
C ARG A 56 -9.90 6.11 4.35
N ALA A 57 -9.89 5.33 5.43
CA ALA A 57 -8.68 4.78 6.01
C ALA A 57 -8.86 3.29 6.28
N GLY A 58 -7.78 2.53 6.23
CA GLY A 58 -7.88 1.10 6.45
C GLY A 58 -6.55 0.38 6.52
N GLU A 59 -6.65 -0.96 6.36
CA GLU A 59 -5.53 -1.88 6.38
C GLU A 59 -5.59 -2.79 5.16
N PHE A 60 -4.48 -2.93 4.48
CA PHE A 60 -4.29 -3.86 3.37
C PHE A 60 -3.26 -4.90 3.78
N VAL A 61 -3.63 -6.17 3.71
CA VAL A 61 -2.75 -7.28 4.09
C VAL A 61 -2.61 -8.23 2.91
N THR A 62 -1.39 -8.62 2.62
CA THR A 62 -1.09 -9.57 1.55
C THR A 62 -0.07 -10.61 2.01
N VAL A 63 -0.21 -11.82 1.51
CA VAL A 63 0.70 -12.93 1.71
C VAL A 63 1.06 -13.51 0.35
N TRP A 64 2.24 -14.05 0.20
CA TRP A 64 2.68 -14.64 -1.06
C TRP A 64 3.68 -15.77 -0.86
N ASN A 65 3.84 -16.53 -1.94
CA ASN A 65 4.95 -17.46 -2.12
C ASN A 65 5.63 -17.14 -3.47
N GLY A 66 6.35 -18.06 -4.05
CA GLY A 66 7.03 -17.80 -5.32
C GLY A 66 6.10 -17.67 -6.53
N THR A 67 4.82 -18.07 -6.41
CA THR A 67 3.89 -18.19 -7.55
C THR A 67 2.53 -17.53 -7.34
N SER A 68 2.08 -17.41 -6.09
CA SER A 68 0.71 -16.97 -5.77
C SER A 68 0.71 -15.91 -4.68
N THR A 69 -0.28 -15.04 -4.73
CA THR A 69 -0.54 -14.03 -3.70
C THR A 69 -2.03 -13.95 -3.40
N GLU A 70 -2.34 -13.70 -2.13
CA GLU A 70 -3.69 -13.42 -1.67
C GLU A 70 -3.68 -12.16 -0.80
N TYR A 71 -4.77 -11.43 -0.80
CA TYR A 71 -4.85 -10.17 -0.05
C TYR A 71 -6.27 -9.85 0.38
N TYR A 72 -6.38 -8.94 1.35
CA TYR A 72 -7.64 -8.31 1.70
C TYR A 72 -7.45 -6.84 2.04
N ASP A 73 -8.51 -6.06 1.91
CA ASP A 73 -8.62 -4.67 2.30
C ASP A 73 -9.74 -4.53 3.31
N ASN A 74 -9.44 -3.98 4.48
CA ASN A 74 -10.41 -3.73 5.53
C ASN A 74 -10.35 -2.24 5.91
N SER A 75 -11.47 -1.54 5.78
CA SER A 75 -11.47 -0.09 5.87
C SER A 75 -12.63 0.45 6.71
N THR A 76 -12.51 1.72 7.05
CA THR A 76 -13.63 2.51 7.55
C THR A 76 -14.72 2.60 6.47
N LYS A 77 -15.91 3.01 6.88
CA LYS A 77 -16.90 3.51 5.92
C LYS A 77 -16.37 4.78 5.27
N ASP A 78 -16.86 5.06 4.07
CA ASP A 78 -16.48 6.25 3.35
C ASP A 78 -17.06 7.52 4.00
N ILE A 79 -16.24 8.56 4.02
CA ILE A 79 -16.74 9.92 4.02
C ILE A 79 -16.85 10.29 2.54
N GLY A 80 -18.02 10.67 2.09
CA GLY A 80 -18.25 10.88 0.66
C GLY A 80 -18.23 9.58 -0.14
N ASN A 81 -17.52 9.57 -1.28
CA ASN A 81 -17.42 8.40 -2.14
C ASN A 81 -15.96 8.12 -2.49
N THR A 82 -15.45 6.96 -2.08
CA THR A 82 -14.08 6.52 -2.34
C THR A 82 -14.01 5.25 -3.18
N THR A 83 -15.10 4.88 -3.86
CA THR A 83 -15.17 3.64 -4.65
C THR A 83 -14.18 3.63 -5.84
N ASP A 84 -13.67 4.79 -6.24
CA ASP A 84 -12.70 4.91 -7.32
C ASP A 84 -11.32 4.35 -6.98
N ILE A 85 -11.00 4.14 -5.68
CA ILE A 85 -9.70 3.60 -5.27
C ILE A 85 -9.88 2.20 -4.71
N THR A 86 -9.14 1.26 -5.30
CA THR A 86 -8.98 -0.11 -4.81
C THR A 86 -7.51 -0.47 -4.72
N PHE A 87 -7.19 -1.47 -3.90
CA PHE A 87 -5.81 -1.97 -3.76
C PHE A 87 -5.73 -3.39 -4.29
N GLN A 88 -4.54 -3.74 -4.78
CA GLN A 88 -4.25 -5.05 -5.33
C GLN A 88 -2.82 -5.43 -5.01
N SER A 89 -2.58 -6.71 -4.73
CA SER A 89 -1.23 -7.27 -4.79
C SER A 89 -1.14 -8.25 -5.97
N LEU A 90 0.03 -8.28 -6.61
CA LEU A 90 0.30 -9.23 -7.69
C LEU A 90 1.79 -9.52 -7.77
N ILE A 91 2.12 -10.67 -8.35
CA ILE A 91 3.51 -11.07 -8.59
C ILE A 91 3.85 -10.79 -10.05
N VAL A 92 4.89 -9.99 -10.27
CA VAL A 92 5.39 -9.64 -11.60
C VAL A 92 6.89 -9.93 -11.64
N THR A 93 7.29 -10.88 -12.46
CA THR A 93 8.70 -11.23 -12.69
C THR A 93 9.49 -11.42 -11.39
N GLY A 94 8.98 -12.28 -10.49
CA GLY A 94 9.63 -12.58 -9.21
C GLY A 94 9.55 -11.49 -8.16
N GLN A 95 8.68 -10.50 -8.34
CA GLN A 95 8.48 -9.42 -7.38
C GLN A 95 7.03 -9.30 -6.99
N ILE A 96 6.79 -9.08 -5.70
CA ILE A 96 5.46 -8.74 -5.19
C ILE A 96 5.28 -7.22 -5.30
N GLN A 97 4.16 -6.81 -5.88
CA GLN A 97 3.78 -5.41 -5.99
C GLN A 97 2.49 -5.16 -5.21
N ILE A 98 2.44 -4.03 -4.53
CA ILE A 98 1.21 -3.49 -3.95
C ILE A 98 0.85 -2.24 -4.73
N ASN A 99 -0.31 -2.26 -5.37
CA ASN A 99 -0.76 -1.19 -6.25
C ASN A 99 -2.07 -0.57 -5.76
N ALA A 100 -2.20 0.73 -5.93
CA ALA A 100 -3.48 1.43 -5.84
C ALA A 100 -4.03 1.61 -7.26
N ILE A 101 -5.27 1.20 -7.47
CA ILE A 101 -5.94 1.31 -8.76
C ILE A 101 -6.97 2.43 -8.66
N ALA A 102 -6.80 3.46 -9.51
CA ALA A 102 -7.64 4.65 -9.51
C ALA A 102 -8.51 4.70 -10.75
N ALA A 103 -9.83 4.81 -10.57
CA ALA A 103 -10.77 5.01 -11.67
C ALA A 103 -10.89 6.48 -12.08
N SER A 104 -10.41 7.41 -11.25
CA SER A 104 -10.34 8.84 -11.55
C SER A 104 -9.04 9.43 -11.00
N SER A 105 -8.64 10.59 -11.51
CA SER A 105 -7.42 11.29 -11.07
C SER A 105 -7.70 12.16 -9.83
N GLY A 106 -6.62 12.61 -9.19
CA GLY A 106 -6.67 13.59 -8.10
C GLY A 106 -6.72 12.99 -6.70
N TRP A 107 -6.59 11.68 -6.55
CA TRP A 107 -6.54 11.03 -5.26
C TRP A 107 -5.15 11.11 -4.63
N THR A 108 -5.11 11.36 -3.33
CA THR A 108 -3.91 11.20 -2.52
C THR A 108 -4.04 9.91 -1.72
N VAL A 109 -3.02 9.06 -1.81
CA VAL A 109 -2.95 7.79 -1.05
C VAL A 109 -1.64 7.80 -0.27
N LYS A 110 -1.73 7.54 1.02
CA LYS A 110 -0.57 7.39 1.91
C LYS A 110 -0.65 6.02 2.56
N MET A 111 0.44 5.26 2.52
CA MET A 111 0.49 3.93 3.11
C MET A 111 1.81 3.70 3.82
N ILE A 112 1.74 3.09 5.01
CA ILE A 112 2.88 2.56 5.74
C ILE A 112 2.76 1.05 5.70
N THR A 113 3.77 0.36 5.18
CA THR A 113 3.75 -1.09 5.02
C THR A 113 4.89 -1.73 5.79
N THR A 114 4.56 -2.75 6.58
CA THR A 114 5.52 -3.60 7.29
C THR A 114 5.57 -4.96 6.62
N TYR A 115 6.78 -5.40 6.28
CA TYR A 115 7.05 -6.70 5.66
C TYR A 115 7.58 -7.68 6.70
N LEU A 116 7.11 -8.91 6.63
CA LEU A 116 7.56 -10.00 7.51
C LEU A 116 8.08 -11.18 6.72
#